data_43156e04ad5006420a4ee130afc97085
#
_entry.id   43156e04ad5006420a4ee130afc97085
#
_cell.length_a   1.000
_cell.length_b   1.000
_cell.length_c   1.000
_cell.angle_alpha   90.00
_cell.angle_beta   90.00
_cell.angle_gamma   90.00
#
_symmetry.space_group_name_H-M   'P 1'
#
loop_
_entity.id
_entity.type
_entity.pdbx_description
1 polymer ?
#
loop_
_entity_poly.entity_id
_entity_poly.type
_entity_poly.pdbx_seq_one_letter_code
_entity_poly.pdbx_strand_id
1 'polypeptide(L)'
;LMQTTSLPFSEIAEPYPDWMEYPDGTKITFGWVLKRGADGNCLFLKDNRCTVYASRPHICRTYPFMLDGDELIISECPAVGCGDSADAEETADALLLRRDAEDKEFFATEKQYQKHSIVSGSTVVIDSRGIHRQNTI
;
A
#
# COMPACT_ATOMS: atom_id res chain seq x y z
N LEU A 1 3.45 -0.55 11.42
CA LEU A 1 4.36 -1.72 11.29
C LEU A 1 5.77 -1.45 11.84
N MET A 2 6.32 -0.25 11.63
CA MET A 2 7.66 0.11 12.15
C MET A 2 7.74 0.00 13.67
N GLN A 3 6.72 0.44 14.40
CA GLN A 3 6.67 0.33 15.85
C GLN A 3 6.57 -1.11 16.34
N THR A 4 5.79 -1.94 15.65
CA THR A 4 5.58 -3.35 16.01
C THR A 4 6.82 -4.20 15.77
N THR A 5 7.54 -3.95 14.67
CA THR A 5 8.67 -4.80 14.23
C THR A 5 10.03 -4.23 14.59
N SER A 6 10.11 -2.96 14.97
CA SER A 6 11.35 -2.20 15.16
C SER A 6 12.22 -2.10 13.89
N LEU A 7 11.64 -2.38 12.72
CA LEU A 7 12.32 -2.28 11.44
C LEU A 7 12.15 -0.87 10.84
N PRO A 8 13.18 -0.31 10.19
CA PRO A 8 13.04 0.93 9.47
C PRO A 8 12.15 0.79 8.24
N PHE A 9 11.58 1.90 7.78
CA PHE A 9 10.69 1.93 6.62
C PHE A 9 11.30 1.28 5.37
N SER A 10 12.57 1.51 5.12
CA SER A 10 13.28 0.97 3.96
C SER A 10 13.40 -0.56 3.95
N GLU A 11 13.24 -1.21 5.10
CA GLU A 11 13.25 -2.67 5.19
C GLU A 11 11.85 -3.27 5.08
N ILE A 12 10.80 -2.46 5.26
CA ILE A 12 9.40 -2.89 5.22
C ILE A 12 8.77 -2.64 3.85
N ALA A 13 9.10 -1.51 3.24
CA ALA A 13 8.42 -1.02 2.04
C ALA A 13 9.40 -0.78 0.90
N GLU A 14 8.86 -0.90 -0.32
CA GLU A 14 9.55 -0.56 -1.56
C GLU A 14 8.62 0.28 -2.43
N PRO A 15 9.17 1.04 -3.41
CA PRO A 15 8.34 1.84 -4.29
C PRO A 15 7.28 1.02 -5.02
N TYR A 16 6.11 1.60 -5.20
CA TYR A 16 5.07 0.98 -6.02
C TYR A 16 5.61 0.68 -7.42
N PRO A 17 5.38 -0.52 -7.98
CA PRO A 17 6.12 -0.98 -9.16
C PRO A 17 5.71 -0.36 -10.49
N ASP A 18 4.60 0.38 -10.55
CA ASP A 18 4.14 1.06 -11.77
C ASP A 18 4.84 2.42 -11.93
N TRP A 19 5.98 2.39 -12.60
CA TRP A 19 6.76 3.59 -12.86
C TRP A 19 6.30 4.27 -14.14
N MET A 20 6.10 5.59 -14.07
CA MET A 20 5.96 6.43 -15.25
C MET A 20 7.35 6.87 -15.68
N GLU A 21 7.71 6.55 -16.93
CA GLU A 21 9.01 6.90 -17.49
C GLU A 21 8.87 8.01 -18.53
N TYR A 22 9.72 9.01 -18.45
CA TYR A 22 9.74 10.16 -19.34
C TYR A 22 10.96 10.12 -20.24
N PRO A 23 10.90 10.78 -21.44
CA PRO A 23 12.01 10.74 -22.40
C PRO A 23 13.35 11.27 -21.91
N ASP A 24 13.33 12.16 -20.90
CA ASP A 24 14.54 12.73 -20.29
C ASP A 24 15.17 11.81 -19.23
N GLY A 25 14.63 10.60 -19.04
CA GLY A 25 15.10 9.65 -18.04
C GLY A 25 14.45 9.79 -16.68
N THR A 26 13.54 10.75 -16.49
CA THR A 26 12.79 10.90 -15.25
C THR A 26 11.85 9.72 -15.05
N LYS A 27 11.85 9.16 -13.83
CA LYS A 27 10.95 8.08 -13.43
C LYS A 27 10.19 8.48 -12.18
N ILE A 28 8.87 8.32 -12.22
CA ILE A 28 7.98 8.70 -11.11
C ILE A 28 7.05 7.53 -10.80
N THR A 29 6.93 7.21 -9.52
CA THR A 29 5.85 6.37 -9.02
C THR A 29 5.21 7.01 -7.79
N PHE A 30 3.98 6.60 -7.49
CA PHE A 30 3.22 7.14 -6.38
C PHE A 30 2.98 6.04 -5.35
N GLY A 31 3.47 6.28 -4.12
CA GLY A 31 3.25 5.39 -2.99
C GLY A 31 4.22 4.22 -2.90
N TRP A 32 3.89 3.32 -2.00
CA TRP A 32 4.76 2.24 -1.56
C TRP A 32 3.97 0.95 -1.43
N VAL A 33 4.66 -0.17 -1.53
CA VAL A 33 4.12 -1.50 -1.24
C VAL A 33 4.99 -2.20 -0.22
N LEU A 34 4.43 -3.17 0.47
CA LEU A 34 5.21 -4.02 1.38
C LEU A 34 6.19 -4.87 0.59
N LYS A 35 7.40 -4.98 1.12
CA LYS A 35 8.42 -5.85 0.55
C LYS A 35 8.00 -7.31 0.61
N ARG A 36 8.50 -8.08 -0.36
CA ARG A 36 8.36 -9.53 -0.37
C ARG A 36 9.68 -10.16 0.05
N GLY A 37 9.61 -11.35 0.67
CA GLY A 37 10.78 -12.16 0.96
C GLY A 37 11.36 -12.78 -0.31
N ALA A 38 12.48 -13.49 -0.15
CA ALA A 38 13.16 -14.18 -1.24
C ALA A 38 12.29 -15.24 -1.92
N ASP A 39 11.29 -15.78 -1.23
CA ASP A 39 10.32 -16.76 -1.73
C ASP A 39 9.16 -16.11 -2.53
N GLY A 40 9.14 -14.78 -2.68
CA GLY A 40 8.09 -14.04 -3.35
C GLY A 40 6.84 -13.77 -2.53
N ASN A 41 6.77 -14.27 -1.30
CA ASN A 41 5.66 -14.04 -0.38
C ASN A 41 5.86 -12.75 0.42
N CYS A 42 4.79 -12.29 1.09
CA CYS A 42 4.87 -11.14 1.98
C CYS A 42 6.01 -11.33 3.02
N LEU A 43 6.77 -10.27 3.27
CA LEU A 43 7.87 -10.27 4.24
C LEU A 43 7.45 -10.78 5.62
N PHE A 44 6.21 -10.54 6.04
CA PHE A 44 5.68 -10.90 7.35
C PHE A 44 4.98 -12.26 7.39
N LEU A 45 4.93 -12.97 6.26
CA LEU A 45 4.36 -14.32 6.22
C LEU A 45 5.40 -15.34 6.66
N LYS A 46 5.09 -16.08 7.74
CA LYS A 46 5.93 -17.15 8.26
C LYS A 46 5.06 -18.31 8.71
N ASP A 47 5.38 -19.51 8.27
CA ASP A 47 4.62 -20.73 8.60
C ASP A 47 3.12 -20.58 8.30
N ASN A 48 2.80 -19.96 7.14
CA ASN A 48 1.43 -19.65 6.69
C ASN A 48 0.67 -18.71 7.62
N ARG A 49 1.37 -17.92 8.44
CA ARG A 49 0.77 -16.95 9.37
C ARG A 49 1.41 -15.58 9.22
N CYS A 50 0.60 -14.54 9.36
CA CYS A 50 1.09 -13.17 9.43
C CYS A 50 1.71 -12.90 10.80
N THR A 51 3.00 -12.56 10.83
CA THR A 51 3.72 -12.27 12.09
C THR A 51 3.32 -10.93 12.71
N VAL A 52 2.62 -10.07 11.97
CA VAL A 52 2.15 -8.75 12.42
C VAL A 52 0.63 -8.63 12.31
N TYR A 53 -0.09 -9.73 12.53
CA TYR A 53 -1.53 -9.84 12.30
C TYR A 53 -2.32 -8.71 12.94
N ALA A 54 -2.05 -8.37 14.19
CA ALA A 54 -2.77 -7.30 14.91
C ALA A 54 -2.48 -5.91 14.36
N SER A 55 -1.36 -5.73 13.68
CA SER A 55 -0.92 -4.45 13.09
C SER A 55 -1.00 -4.44 11.57
N ARG A 56 -1.86 -5.29 10.99
CA ARG A 56 -2.01 -5.37 9.53
C ARG A 56 -2.39 -4.01 8.93
N PRO A 57 -1.80 -3.66 7.76
CA PRO A 57 -2.30 -2.52 6.98
C PRO A 57 -3.77 -2.70 6.57
N HIS A 58 -4.44 -1.61 6.23
CA HIS A 58 -5.85 -1.65 5.82
C HIS A 58 -6.12 -2.65 4.68
N ILE A 59 -5.23 -2.70 3.69
CA ILE A 59 -5.38 -3.63 2.56
C ILE A 59 -5.39 -5.09 3.01
N CYS A 60 -4.58 -5.44 4.01
CA CYS A 60 -4.53 -6.80 4.55
C CYS A 60 -5.75 -7.12 5.43
N ARG A 61 -6.27 -6.11 6.15
CA ARG A 61 -7.45 -6.28 7.01
C ARG A 61 -8.72 -6.52 6.24
N THR A 62 -8.82 -5.95 5.04
CA THR A 62 -10.02 -6.02 4.21
C THR A 62 -9.99 -7.16 3.21
N TYR A 63 -8.82 -7.78 2.97
CA TYR A 63 -8.72 -8.90 2.02
C TYR A 63 -9.71 -10.01 2.38
N PRO A 64 -10.47 -10.59 1.44
CA PRO A 64 -10.36 -10.44 -0.02
C PRO A 64 -11.25 -9.33 -0.62
N PHE A 65 -11.75 -8.42 0.15
CA PHE A 65 -12.68 -7.38 -0.28
C PHE A 65 -11.98 -6.07 -0.57
N MET A 66 -12.46 -5.37 -1.59
CA MET A 66 -12.00 -4.04 -1.96
C MET A 66 -13.17 -3.21 -2.48
N LEU A 67 -13.15 -1.90 -2.25
CA LEU A 67 -14.08 -0.97 -2.87
C LEU A 67 -13.42 -0.28 -4.05
N ASP A 68 -14.09 -0.30 -5.20
CA ASP A 68 -13.76 0.52 -6.36
C ASP A 68 -14.89 1.53 -6.54
N GLY A 69 -14.70 2.75 -6.02
CA GLY A 69 -15.79 3.69 -5.83
C GLY A 69 -16.83 3.11 -4.87
N ASP A 70 -18.05 2.89 -5.35
CA ASP A 70 -19.12 2.26 -4.58
C ASP A 70 -19.31 0.77 -4.92
N GLU A 71 -18.47 0.22 -5.80
CA GLU A 71 -18.54 -1.18 -6.22
C GLU A 71 -17.68 -2.06 -5.33
N LEU A 72 -18.25 -3.15 -4.83
CA LEU A 72 -17.52 -4.17 -4.07
C LEU A 72 -16.85 -5.16 -5.01
N ILE A 73 -15.53 -5.27 -4.89
CA ILE A 73 -14.73 -6.25 -5.62
C ILE A 73 -14.25 -7.31 -4.65
N ILE A 74 -14.36 -8.57 -5.04
CA ILE A 74 -13.98 -9.71 -4.21
C ILE A 74 -12.86 -10.49 -4.93
N SER A 75 -11.71 -10.59 -4.27
CA SER A 75 -10.60 -11.42 -4.75
C SER A 75 -10.87 -12.89 -4.41
N GLU A 76 -10.22 -13.80 -5.12
CA GLU A 76 -10.37 -15.22 -4.89
C GLU A 76 -9.86 -15.60 -3.49
N CYS A 77 -10.74 -16.20 -2.69
CA CYS A 77 -10.43 -16.65 -1.34
C CYS A 77 -11.39 -17.80 -0.94
N PRO A 78 -10.88 -18.97 -0.52
CA PRO A 78 -11.73 -20.09 -0.12
C PRO A 78 -12.66 -19.81 1.06
N ALA A 79 -12.33 -18.80 1.89
CA ALA A 79 -13.12 -18.45 3.06
C ALA A 79 -14.27 -17.48 2.78
N VAL A 80 -14.46 -17.02 1.53
CA VAL A 80 -15.58 -16.13 1.17
C VAL A 80 -16.90 -16.84 1.41
N GLY A 81 -17.79 -16.19 2.15
CA GLY A 81 -19.08 -16.75 2.55
C GLY A 81 -19.06 -17.53 3.87
N CYS A 82 -17.90 -17.69 4.48
CA CYS A 82 -17.73 -18.38 5.77
C CYS A 82 -17.61 -17.34 6.90
N GLY A 83 -18.69 -16.82 7.37
CA GLY A 83 -18.72 -15.85 8.45
C GLY A 83 -20.15 -15.56 8.85
N ASP A 84 -20.32 -14.83 9.93
CA ASP A 84 -21.63 -14.40 10.40
C ASP A 84 -21.88 -12.91 10.07
N SER A 85 -23.03 -12.39 10.51
CA SER A 85 -23.40 -11.00 10.27
C SER A 85 -22.52 -10.01 11.03
N ALA A 86 -21.96 -10.39 12.17
CA ALA A 86 -21.02 -9.56 12.93
C ALA A 86 -19.70 -9.41 12.17
N ASP A 87 -19.21 -10.51 11.57
CA ASP A 87 -18.01 -10.47 10.70
C ASP A 87 -18.23 -9.58 9.48
N ALA A 88 -19.42 -9.63 8.88
CA ALA A 88 -19.79 -8.81 7.75
C ALA A 88 -19.80 -7.32 8.09
N GLU A 89 -20.34 -6.94 9.26
CA GLU A 89 -20.33 -5.55 9.74
C GLU A 89 -18.90 -5.05 10.00
N GLU A 90 -18.07 -5.86 10.64
CA GLU A 90 -16.68 -5.53 10.91
C GLU A 90 -15.90 -5.31 9.61
N THR A 91 -16.12 -6.18 8.63
CA THR A 91 -15.48 -6.06 7.31
C THR A 91 -15.96 -4.80 6.58
N ALA A 92 -17.26 -4.50 6.62
CA ALA A 92 -17.81 -3.29 6.00
C ALA A 92 -17.21 -2.03 6.63
N ASP A 93 -17.10 -1.97 7.94
CA ASP A 93 -16.49 -0.84 8.66
C ASP A 93 -15.00 -0.69 8.29
N ALA A 94 -14.28 -1.80 8.19
CA ALA A 94 -12.87 -1.81 7.78
C ALA A 94 -12.70 -1.30 6.35
N LEU A 95 -13.59 -1.66 5.42
CA LEU A 95 -13.57 -1.18 4.04
C LEU A 95 -13.80 0.33 3.95
N LEU A 96 -14.73 0.87 4.73
CA LEU A 96 -14.97 2.31 4.78
C LEU A 96 -13.78 3.07 5.36
N LEU A 97 -13.15 2.55 6.42
CA LEU A 97 -11.93 3.12 6.98
C LEU A 97 -10.78 3.11 5.96
N ARG A 98 -10.63 2.02 5.23
CA ARG A 98 -9.62 1.89 4.18
C ARG A 98 -9.85 2.94 3.09
N ARG A 99 -11.08 3.07 2.60
CA ARG A 99 -11.43 4.05 1.57
C ARG A 99 -11.12 5.46 2.02
N ASP A 100 -11.51 5.83 3.23
CA ASP A 100 -11.24 7.15 3.80
C ASP A 100 -9.73 7.42 3.91
N ALA A 101 -8.96 6.45 4.37
CA ALA A 101 -7.51 6.57 4.48
C ALA A 101 -6.83 6.70 3.10
N GLU A 102 -7.27 5.92 2.12
CA GLU A 102 -6.74 5.97 0.75
C GLU A 102 -7.06 7.29 0.07
N ASP A 103 -8.28 7.81 0.25
CA ASP A 103 -8.69 9.11 -0.30
C ASP A 103 -7.86 10.25 0.30
N LYS A 104 -7.65 10.25 1.60
CA LYS A 104 -6.79 11.24 2.27
C LYS A 104 -5.36 11.18 1.77
N GLU A 105 -4.81 9.98 1.63
CA GLU A 105 -3.46 9.78 1.10
C GLU A 105 -3.37 10.26 -0.35
N PHE A 106 -4.35 9.94 -1.18
CA PHE A 106 -4.40 10.37 -2.57
C PHE A 106 -4.37 11.89 -2.70
N PHE A 107 -5.25 12.59 -1.99
CA PHE A 107 -5.32 14.05 -2.05
C PHE A 107 -4.07 14.72 -1.49
N ALA A 108 -3.50 14.19 -0.42
CA ALA A 108 -2.26 14.71 0.15
C ALA A 108 -1.07 14.48 -0.80
N THR A 109 -1.02 13.35 -1.47
CA THR A 109 -0.01 13.02 -2.47
C THR A 109 -0.12 13.95 -3.69
N GLU A 110 -1.34 14.19 -4.17
CA GLU A 110 -1.58 15.12 -5.27
C GLU A 110 -1.09 16.53 -4.94
N LYS A 111 -1.33 17.01 -3.73
CA LYS A 111 -0.81 18.31 -3.26
C LYS A 111 0.71 18.35 -3.28
N GLN A 112 1.39 17.29 -2.85
CA GLN A 112 2.84 17.23 -2.88
C GLN A 112 3.37 17.24 -4.32
N TYR A 113 2.73 16.53 -5.23
CA TYR A 113 3.09 16.54 -6.64
C TYR A 113 2.97 17.93 -7.27
N GLN A 114 1.89 18.64 -6.97
CA GLN A 114 1.65 19.99 -7.49
C GLN A 114 2.59 21.03 -6.88
N LYS A 115 2.96 20.85 -5.62
CA LYS A 115 3.76 21.82 -4.85
C LYS A 115 5.25 21.81 -5.20
N HIS A 116 5.79 20.66 -5.62
CA HIS A 116 7.22 20.46 -5.83
C HIS A 116 7.56 20.29 -7.32
N SER A 117 8.73 20.83 -7.70
CA SER A 117 9.31 20.57 -9.01
C SER A 117 10.20 19.34 -8.96
N ILE A 118 10.07 18.48 -9.97
CA ILE A 118 10.86 17.26 -10.08
C ILE A 118 12.07 17.53 -10.98
N VAL A 119 13.25 17.20 -10.47
CA VAL A 119 14.50 17.35 -11.21
C VAL A 119 14.52 16.38 -12.40
N SER A 120 14.79 16.90 -13.59
CA SER A 120 14.89 16.10 -14.82
C SER A 120 15.93 14.98 -14.68
N GLY A 121 15.57 13.77 -15.11
CA GLY A 121 16.44 12.60 -15.03
C GLY A 121 16.46 11.90 -13.67
N SER A 122 15.74 12.42 -12.67
CA SER A 122 15.67 11.78 -11.34
C SER A 122 14.67 10.64 -11.29
N THR A 123 14.88 9.74 -10.34
CA THR A 123 13.93 8.68 -10.00
C THR A 123 13.35 8.98 -8.63
N VAL A 124 12.03 9.18 -8.54
CA VAL A 124 11.37 9.64 -7.32
C VAL A 124 10.11 8.83 -7.01
N VAL A 125 9.84 8.68 -5.72
CA VAL A 125 8.57 8.22 -5.19
C VAL A 125 7.86 9.40 -4.55
N ILE A 126 6.60 9.61 -4.89
CA ILE A 126 5.79 10.70 -4.34
C ILE A 126 4.71 10.10 -3.44
N ASP A 127 4.64 10.62 -2.23
CA ASP A 127 3.61 10.25 -1.26
C ASP A 127 3.09 11.50 -0.52
N SER A 128 2.24 11.31 0.47
CA SER A 128 1.67 12.41 1.25
C SER A 128 2.70 13.24 2.02
N ARG A 129 3.89 12.73 2.23
CA ARG A 129 4.97 13.40 2.96
C ARG A 129 5.91 14.19 2.05
N GLY A 130 5.87 13.97 0.74
CA GLY A 130 6.68 14.70 -0.23
C GLY A 130 7.27 13.82 -1.32
N ILE A 131 8.39 14.28 -1.86
CA ILE A 131 9.12 13.64 -2.95
C ILE A 131 10.35 12.95 -2.38
N HIS A 132 10.47 11.65 -2.63
CA HIS A 132 11.58 10.82 -2.14
C HIS A 132 12.43 10.35 -3.31
N ARG A 133 13.66 10.87 -3.40
CA ARG A 133 14.60 10.45 -4.44
C ARG A 133 15.09 9.05 -4.18
N GLN A 134 15.17 8.26 -5.26
CA GLN A 134 15.70 6.92 -5.23
C GLN A 134 17.05 6.90 -5.92
N ASN A 135 18.00 6.14 -5.36
CA ASN A 135 19.28 5.90 -6.00
C ASN A 135 19.08 4.87 -7.11
N THR A 136 19.35 5.30 -8.34
CA THR A 136 19.41 4.38 -9.49
C THR A 136 20.86 3.90 -9.61
N ILE A 137 21.03 2.64 -9.32
CA ILE A 137 22.30 1.98 -9.60
C ILE A 137 22.14 1.11 -10.83
#